data_22d6a1d3b1ed3f41c04536ddf9d1e3f7
#
_entry.id   22d6a1d3b1ed3f41c04536ddf9d1e3f7
#
_cell.length_a   1.000
_cell.length_b   1.000
_cell.length_c   1.000
_cell.angle_alpha   90.00
_cell.angle_beta   90.00
_cell.angle_gamma   90.00
#
_symmetry.space_group_name_H-M   'P 1'
#
loop_
_entity.id
_entity.type
_entity.pdbx_description
1 polymer ?
#
loop_
_entity_poly.entity_id
_entity_poly.type
_entity_poly.pdbx_seq_one_letter_code
_entity_poly.pdbx_strand_id
1 'polypeptide(L)'
;MKVKGMRWWVLGLIVLVTIINYLDRNTLGIMWAKIVEDLGLINTEGLSEAEFNDLSKKLFRDINMVFMVAYGLSQMFSGKIYDKIGTRRGFTISALVWGISDLLTSLTTGVKGIASARAGLGLGVAGPWPGAVKSNAEWFPQKERAMAQGFFNAGASIGAILAPILIAVIYAAVGWKWTFVAIGVLAPLWVIPWLIVNKKGPKEHPWITDKERDYIISGQPECNVKSDKGLSWGQLLSKRKSYAVILGRFFLDPIWWMFVTWLPIYLGQKYGMDIKQLASHIWIPYVGAALGSLAGGWMSGFFMRKGKSVGFSRKAAILIGASILLPSLVFVAFVQDPMVAVSVMAIILFGYQFTINNIQTLPGDMYTGKSIGSLAGLGGAAATLGTILSMLFIPMLTAGDNWTPFFIMGASLVPLSLICVFLFGGKIEHDALVENNTKQ
;
A
#
# COMPACT_ATOMS: atom_id res chain seq x y z
N MET A 1 -14.60 25.71 18.83
CA MET A 1 -15.51 24.61 18.43
C MET A 1 -14.82 23.30 18.77
N LYS A 2 -15.44 22.41 19.57
CA LYS A 2 -14.90 21.09 19.94
C LYS A 2 -15.62 20.02 19.09
N VAL A 3 -14.87 19.19 18.39
CA VAL A 3 -15.38 18.14 17.48
C VAL A 3 -15.15 16.77 18.12
N LYS A 4 -16.20 15.96 18.23
CA LYS A 4 -16.10 14.57 18.71
C LYS A 4 -15.56 13.67 17.60
N GLY A 5 -14.72 12.70 17.95
CA GLY A 5 -14.19 11.72 17.02
C GLY A 5 -13.19 12.31 16.02
N MET A 6 -12.40 13.31 16.43
CA MET A 6 -11.45 14.00 15.56
C MET A 6 -10.46 13.05 14.88
N ARG A 7 -10.02 11.98 15.56
CA ARG A 7 -9.15 10.96 15.01
C ARG A 7 -9.75 10.26 13.77
N TRP A 8 -11.08 10.08 13.77
CA TRP A 8 -11.79 9.45 12.64
C TRP A 8 -11.91 10.39 11.43
N TRP A 9 -12.00 11.70 11.63
CA TRP A 9 -11.96 12.69 10.56
C TRP A 9 -10.58 12.69 9.88
N VAL A 10 -9.49 12.66 10.66
CA VAL A 10 -8.13 12.56 10.14
C VAL A 10 -7.97 11.25 9.36
N LEU A 11 -8.43 10.13 9.93
CA LEU A 11 -8.39 8.83 9.23
C LEU A 11 -9.23 8.83 7.95
N GLY A 12 -10.43 9.39 7.97
CA GLY A 12 -11.30 9.50 6.80
C GLY A 12 -10.64 10.24 5.64
N LEU A 13 -9.92 11.31 5.93
CA LEU A 13 -9.13 12.03 4.91
C LEU A 13 -7.95 11.17 4.39
N ILE A 14 -7.30 10.40 5.27
CA ILE A 14 -6.22 9.47 4.85
C ILE A 14 -6.77 8.34 3.99
N VAL A 15 -7.95 7.80 4.29
CA VAL A 15 -8.64 6.81 3.46
C VAL A 15 -9.01 7.41 2.10
N LEU A 16 -9.57 8.63 2.09
CA LEU A 16 -9.94 9.32 0.86
C LEU A 16 -8.74 9.56 -0.06
N VAL A 17 -7.61 10.04 0.50
CA VAL A 17 -6.41 10.25 -0.29
C VAL A 17 -5.82 8.96 -0.84
N THR A 18 -6.03 7.83 -0.14
CA THR A 18 -5.62 6.51 -0.63
C THR A 18 -6.48 6.04 -1.79
N ILE A 19 -7.78 6.31 -1.74
CA ILE A 19 -8.68 6.05 -2.89
C ILE A 19 -8.21 6.86 -4.10
N ILE A 20 -7.98 8.16 -3.95
CA ILE A 20 -7.47 9.04 -5.02
C ILE A 20 -6.13 8.50 -5.56
N ASN A 21 -5.20 8.12 -4.68
CA ASN A 21 -3.92 7.55 -5.06
C ASN A 21 -4.05 6.32 -5.99
N TYR A 22 -5.05 5.47 -5.74
CA TYR A 22 -5.30 4.30 -6.61
C TYR A 22 -5.95 4.67 -7.94
N LEU A 23 -6.75 5.73 -7.99
CA LEU A 23 -7.26 6.28 -9.26
C LEU A 23 -6.08 6.72 -10.13
N ASP A 24 -5.21 7.61 -9.62
CA ASP A 24 -4.04 8.14 -10.34
C ASP A 24 -3.12 7.02 -10.86
N ARG A 25 -2.84 6.01 -10.03
CA ARG A 25 -1.96 4.89 -10.41
C ARG A 25 -2.49 4.06 -11.56
N ASN A 26 -3.81 3.83 -11.62
CA ASN A 26 -4.44 2.97 -12.61
C ASN A 26 -4.75 3.69 -13.94
N THR A 27 -4.78 5.02 -13.96
CA THR A 27 -5.20 5.82 -15.12
C THR A 27 -4.37 5.52 -16.37
N LEU A 28 -3.04 5.46 -16.29
CA LEU A 28 -2.22 5.14 -17.46
C LEU A 28 -2.51 3.74 -18.01
N GLY A 29 -2.63 2.73 -17.14
CA GLY A 29 -2.84 1.35 -17.57
C GLY A 29 -4.15 1.19 -18.34
N ILE A 30 -5.21 1.82 -17.85
CA ILE A 30 -6.55 1.75 -18.48
C ILE A 30 -6.58 2.50 -19.81
N MET A 31 -5.83 3.60 -19.90
CA MET A 31 -5.81 4.47 -21.11
C MET A 31 -4.69 4.12 -22.08
N TRP A 32 -3.83 3.13 -21.76
CA TRP A 32 -2.56 2.91 -22.46
C TRP A 32 -2.71 2.74 -23.97
N ALA A 33 -3.63 1.87 -24.40
CA ALA A 33 -3.83 1.60 -25.83
C ALA A 33 -4.14 2.88 -26.61
N LYS A 34 -5.03 3.73 -26.05
CA LYS A 34 -5.41 4.99 -26.69
C LYS A 34 -4.29 6.01 -26.70
N ILE A 35 -3.47 6.06 -25.65
CA ILE A 35 -2.31 6.97 -25.57
C ILE A 35 -1.26 6.59 -26.62
N VAL A 36 -0.99 5.28 -26.79
CA VAL A 36 -0.05 4.79 -27.82
C VAL A 36 -0.51 5.19 -29.21
N GLU A 37 -1.80 5.04 -29.49
CA GLU A 37 -2.40 5.41 -30.78
C GLU A 37 -2.34 6.93 -31.01
N ASP A 38 -2.87 7.71 -30.08
CA ASP A 38 -3.02 9.17 -30.24
C ASP A 38 -1.68 9.91 -30.30
N LEU A 39 -0.65 9.41 -29.64
CA LEU A 39 0.69 10.00 -29.64
C LEU A 39 1.64 9.38 -30.67
N GLY A 40 1.20 8.36 -31.39
CA GLY A 40 2.05 7.65 -32.35
C GLY A 40 3.36 7.13 -31.70
N LEU A 41 3.29 6.57 -30.49
CA LEU A 41 4.47 6.19 -29.73
C LEU A 41 5.24 5.02 -30.35
N ILE A 42 4.60 4.28 -31.24
CA ILE A 42 5.14 3.14 -31.97
C ILE A 42 4.86 3.37 -33.46
N ASN A 43 5.92 3.30 -34.28
CA ASN A 43 5.75 3.33 -35.73
C ASN A 43 5.07 2.01 -36.16
N THR A 44 3.93 2.11 -36.83
CA THR A 44 3.11 0.96 -37.26
C THR A 44 3.48 0.46 -38.65
N GLU A 45 4.33 1.17 -39.41
CA GLU A 45 4.68 0.79 -40.78
C GLU A 45 5.40 -0.56 -40.79
N GLY A 46 4.83 -1.53 -41.51
CA GLY A 46 5.40 -2.86 -41.72
C GLY A 46 5.29 -3.81 -40.52
N LEU A 47 4.60 -3.42 -39.44
CA LEU A 47 4.38 -4.29 -38.28
C LEU A 47 3.06 -5.07 -38.39
N SER A 48 3.11 -6.34 -38.04
CA SER A 48 1.91 -7.12 -37.78
C SER A 48 1.24 -6.66 -36.46
N GLU A 49 -0.04 -6.94 -36.29
CA GLU A 49 -0.78 -6.63 -35.05
C GLU A 49 -0.13 -7.27 -33.80
N ALA A 50 0.40 -8.48 -33.96
CA ALA A 50 1.12 -9.19 -32.88
C ALA A 50 2.41 -8.47 -32.47
N GLU A 51 3.20 -8.01 -33.42
CA GLU A 51 4.44 -7.26 -33.18
C GLU A 51 4.14 -5.89 -32.54
N PHE A 52 3.11 -5.18 -33.03
CA PHE A 52 2.66 -3.94 -32.42
C PHE A 52 2.26 -4.13 -30.96
N ASN A 53 1.46 -5.17 -30.67
CA ASN A 53 1.02 -5.48 -29.31
C ASN A 53 2.20 -5.83 -28.39
N ASP A 54 3.21 -6.55 -28.90
CA ASP A 54 4.41 -6.90 -28.13
C ASP A 54 5.27 -5.66 -27.82
N LEU A 55 5.48 -4.80 -28.80
CA LEU A 55 6.19 -3.53 -28.60
C LEU A 55 5.46 -2.62 -27.61
N SER A 56 4.14 -2.53 -27.72
CA SER A 56 3.30 -1.76 -26.81
C SER A 56 3.40 -2.25 -25.36
N LYS A 57 3.37 -3.59 -25.15
CA LYS A 57 3.57 -4.19 -23.83
C LYS A 57 4.97 -3.93 -23.29
N LYS A 58 6.01 -4.02 -24.13
CA LYS A 58 7.39 -3.71 -23.71
C LYS A 58 7.54 -2.26 -23.28
N LEU A 59 7.00 -1.33 -24.06
CA LEU A 59 7.04 0.09 -23.75
C LEU A 59 6.29 0.41 -22.44
N PHE A 60 5.11 -0.16 -22.25
CA PHE A 60 4.35 -0.03 -21.02
C PHE A 60 5.10 -0.55 -19.80
N ARG A 61 5.72 -1.74 -19.92
CA ARG A 61 6.57 -2.32 -18.90
C ARG A 61 7.70 -1.38 -18.51
N ASP A 62 8.41 -0.83 -19.49
CA ASP A 62 9.58 0.01 -19.25
C ASP A 62 9.21 1.32 -18.54
N ILE A 63 8.10 1.94 -18.94
CA ILE A 63 7.54 3.12 -18.25
C ILE A 63 7.12 2.78 -16.82
N ASN A 64 6.46 1.63 -16.59
CA ASN A 64 6.10 1.19 -15.25
C ASN A 64 7.32 0.82 -14.41
N MET A 65 8.40 0.32 -15.00
CA MET A 65 9.65 0.07 -14.28
C MET A 65 10.24 1.38 -13.72
N VAL A 66 10.22 2.47 -14.50
CA VAL A 66 10.63 3.80 -14.01
C VAL A 66 9.78 4.22 -12.81
N PHE A 67 8.46 4.04 -12.90
CA PHE A 67 7.56 4.29 -11.77
C PHE A 67 7.92 3.45 -10.54
N MET A 68 8.12 2.14 -10.70
CA MET A 68 8.42 1.23 -9.58
C MET A 68 9.74 1.55 -8.88
N VAL A 69 10.78 1.90 -9.65
CA VAL A 69 12.08 2.33 -9.09
C VAL A 69 11.91 3.63 -8.30
N ALA A 70 11.27 4.64 -8.88
CA ALA A 70 10.99 5.90 -8.20
C ALA A 70 10.15 5.70 -6.93
N TYR A 71 9.13 4.86 -6.99
CA TYR A 71 8.28 4.49 -5.87
C TYR A 71 9.06 3.81 -4.74
N GLY A 72 9.89 2.80 -5.05
CA GLY A 72 10.69 2.08 -4.05
C GLY A 72 11.70 2.98 -3.35
N LEU A 73 12.42 3.79 -4.10
CA LEU A 73 13.33 4.79 -3.54
C LEU A 73 12.60 5.80 -2.66
N SER A 74 11.46 6.31 -3.15
CA SER A 74 10.68 7.28 -2.41
C SER A 74 10.10 6.71 -1.12
N GLN A 75 9.70 5.45 -1.07
CA GLN A 75 9.24 4.78 0.15
C GLN A 75 10.28 4.94 1.27
N MET A 76 11.55 4.67 0.97
CA MET A 76 12.64 4.76 1.92
C MET A 76 12.83 6.18 2.46
N PHE A 77 12.92 7.17 1.55
CA PHE A 77 13.17 8.56 1.91
C PHE A 77 11.96 9.24 2.54
N SER A 78 10.75 8.97 2.03
CA SER A 78 9.54 9.61 2.52
C SER A 78 9.28 9.30 3.99
N GLY A 79 9.53 8.07 4.46
CA GLY A 79 9.41 7.74 5.87
C GLY A 79 10.21 8.67 6.77
N LYS A 80 11.46 8.94 6.41
CA LYS A 80 12.33 9.88 7.15
C LYS A 80 11.87 11.33 7.01
N ILE A 81 11.36 11.71 5.84
CA ILE A 81 10.80 13.04 5.60
C ILE A 81 9.59 13.24 6.52
N TYR A 82 8.64 12.28 6.57
CA TYR A 82 7.50 12.36 7.47
C TYR A 82 7.89 12.44 8.94
N ASP A 83 8.96 11.75 9.34
CA ASP A 83 9.49 11.83 10.71
C ASP A 83 10.04 13.23 11.02
N LYS A 84 10.67 13.88 10.04
CA LYS A 84 11.30 15.20 10.20
C LYS A 84 10.28 16.35 10.14
N ILE A 85 9.37 16.35 9.16
CA ILE A 85 8.47 17.49 8.88
C ILE A 85 7.05 17.27 9.40
N GLY A 86 6.73 16.07 9.91
CA GLY A 86 5.41 15.67 10.41
C GLY A 86 4.44 15.24 9.31
N THR A 87 3.35 14.59 9.74
CA THR A 87 2.33 14.02 8.85
C THR A 87 1.59 15.09 8.06
N ARG A 88 1.30 16.25 8.66
CA ARG A 88 0.60 17.35 7.98
C ARG A 88 1.31 17.79 6.70
N ARG A 89 2.60 18.16 6.80
CA ARG A 89 3.39 18.61 5.65
C ARG A 89 3.75 17.46 4.71
N GLY A 90 4.03 16.28 5.25
CA GLY A 90 4.39 15.09 4.49
C GLY A 90 3.29 14.69 3.50
N PHE A 91 2.05 14.57 3.96
CA PHE A 91 0.91 14.28 3.07
C PHE A 91 0.66 15.38 2.05
N THR A 92 0.77 16.66 2.46
CA THR A 92 0.62 17.79 1.53
C THR A 92 1.62 17.73 0.38
N ILE A 93 2.91 17.55 0.70
CA ILE A 93 3.97 17.48 -0.33
C ILE A 93 3.75 16.26 -1.23
N SER A 94 3.47 15.08 -0.63
CA SER A 94 3.20 13.88 -1.40
C SER A 94 2.04 14.10 -2.38
N ALA A 95 0.89 14.58 -1.91
CA ALA A 95 -0.31 14.81 -2.74
C ALA A 95 -0.07 15.82 -3.86
N LEU A 96 0.65 16.89 -3.58
CA LEU A 96 1.00 17.90 -4.62
C LEU A 96 1.96 17.31 -5.66
N VAL A 97 2.98 16.57 -5.24
CA VAL A 97 3.96 15.96 -6.16
C VAL A 97 3.27 15.02 -7.13
N TRP A 98 2.43 14.08 -6.63
CA TRP A 98 1.80 13.14 -7.55
C TRP A 98 0.67 13.78 -8.37
N GLY A 99 -0.14 14.67 -7.78
CA GLY A 99 -1.20 15.34 -8.53
C GLY A 99 -0.65 16.20 -9.66
N ILE A 100 0.44 16.98 -9.42
CA ILE A 100 1.13 17.73 -10.46
C ILE A 100 1.72 16.79 -11.52
N SER A 101 2.31 15.66 -11.11
CA SER A 101 2.86 14.68 -12.05
C SER A 101 1.79 14.08 -12.96
N ASP A 102 0.61 13.81 -12.42
CA ASP A 102 -0.52 13.31 -13.20
C ASP A 102 -1.07 14.38 -14.16
N LEU A 103 -1.19 15.63 -13.70
CA LEU A 103 -1.52 16.77 -14.56
C LEU A 103 -0.51 16.94 -15.70
N LEU A 104 0.79 16.81 -15.41
CA LEU A 104 1.84 16.89 -16.44
C LEU A 104 1.74 15.74 -17.44
N THR A 105 1.21 14.58 -17.08
CA THR A 105 0.99 13.48 -18.02
C THR A 105 0.05 13.89 -19.15
N SER A 106 -0.96 14.72 -18.89
CA SER A 106 -1.89 15.23 -19.92
C SER A 106 -1.22 16.10 -21.00
N LEU A 107 -0.07 16.69 -20.68
CA LEU A 107 0.70 17.58 -21.57
C LEU A 107 1.81 16.84 -22.33
N THR A 108 2.02 15.56 -22.05
CA THR A 108 3.10 14.78 -22.68
C THR A 108 2.80 14.49 -24.14
N THR A 109 3.85 14.51 -24.96
CA THR A 109 3.79 14.24 -26.41
C THR A 109 4.63 13.05 -26.84
N GLY A 110 5.26 12.34 -25.88
CA GLY A 110 6.12 11.20 -26.19
C GLY A 110 6.58 10.42 -24.96
N VAL A 111 7.26 9.31 -25.21
CA VAL A 111 7.69 8.32 -24.22
C VAL A 111 8.46 8.94 -23.05
N LYS A 112 9.43 9.82 -23.34
CA LYS A 112 10.27 10.46 -22.30
C LYS A 112 9.44 11.32 -21.35
N GLY A 113 8.46 12.06 -21.87
CA GLY A 113 7.55 12.88 -21.08
C GLY A 113 6.69 11.99 -20.15
N ILE A 114 6.09 10.95 -20.70
CA ILE A 114 5.28 9.99 -19.92
C ILE A 114 6.14 9.31 -18.84
N ALA A 115 7.34 8.86 -19.17
CA ALA A 115 8.25 8.22 -18.21
C ALA A 115 8.65 9.18 -17.08
N SER A 116 8.95 10.44 -17.39
CA SER A 116 9.29 11.47 -16.40
C SER A 116 8.11 11.78 -15.47
N ALA A 117 6.90 11.94 -16.03
CA ALA A 117 5.69 12.14 -15.25
C ALA A 117 5.40 10.91 -14.36
N ARG A 118 5.62 9.69 -14.85
CA ARG A 118 5.51 8.45 -14.06
C ARG A 118 6.56 8.34 -12.95
N ALA A 119 7.78 8.80 -13.17
CA ALA A 119 8.77 8.91 -12.09
C ALA A 119 8.28 9.87 -11.00
N GLY A 120 7.81 11.06 -11.37
CA GLY A 120 7.23 12.02 -10.44
C GLY A 120 6.02 11.47 -9.69
N LEU A 121 5.11 10.77 -10.38
CA LEU A 121 3.99 10.08 -9.77
C LEU A 121 4.50 9.06 -8.72
N GLY A 122 5.48 8.21 -9.08
CA GLY A 122 6.06 7.22 -8.17
C GLY A 122 6.65 7.85 -6.91
N LEU A 123 7.33 8.99 -7.04
CA LEU A 123 7.86 9.75 -5.91
C LEU A 123 6.76 10.23 -4.97
N GLY A 124 5.64 10.75 -5.49
CA GLY A 124 4.55 11.29 -4.69
C GLY A 124 3.69 10.21 -4.03
N VAL A 125 3.23 9.21 -4.79
CA VAL A 125 2.29 8.19 -4.31
C VAL A 125 2.89 7.21 -3.28
N ALA A 126 4.20 7.18 -3.13
CA ALA A 126 4.88 6.35 -2.14
C ALA A 126 4.72 6.86 -0.70
N GLY A 127 4.68 8.18 -0.51
CA GLY A 127 4.66 8.83 0.79
C GLY A 127 3.49 8.49 1.72
N PRO A 128 2.25 8.36 1.23
CA PRO A 128 1.10 8.02 2.06
C PRO A 128 1.25 6.73 2.87
N TRP A 129 2.01 5.74 2.43
CA TRP A 129 2.21 4.49 3.17
C TRP A 129 2.90 4.69 4.52
N PRO A 130 4.16 5.17 4.59
CA PRO A 130 4.79 5.46 5.87
C PRO A 130 4.07 6.60 6.61
N GLY A 131 3.46 7.54 5.89
CA GLY A 131 2.65 8.62 6.46
C GLY A 131 1.44 8.12 7.23
N ALA A 132 0.70 7.14 6.69
CA ALA A 132 -0.46 6.55 7.34
C ALA A 132 -0.06 5.78 8.60
N VAL A 133 0.99 4.95 8.53
CA VAL A 133 1.52 4.23 9.70
C VAL A 133 1.87 5.20 10.83
N LYS A 134 2.57 6.29 10.49
CA LYS A 134 2.92 7.34 11.45
C LYS A 134 1.70 8.07 11.99
N SER A 135 0.79 8.50 11.14
CA SER A 135 -0.44 9.20 11.55
C SER A 135 -1.32 8.32 12.44
N ASN A 136 -1.47 7.03 12.10
CA ASN A 136 -2.21 6.08 12.91
C ASN A 136 -1.57 5.89 14.30
N ALA A 137 -0.24 5.89 14.37
CA ALA A 137 0.47 5.82 15.65
C ALA A 137 0.31 7.11 16.49
N GLU A 138 0.19 8.28 15.85
CA GLU A 138 -0.02 9.58 16.51
C GLU A 138 -1.47 9.75 17.02
N TRP A 139 -2.46 9.35 16.21
CA TRP A 139 -3.88 9.65 16.45
C TRP A 139 -4.67 8.54 17.15
N PHE A 140 -4.14 7.31 17.18
CA PHE A 140 -4.87 6.18 17.75
C PHE A 140 -4.11 5.52 18.91
N PRO A 141 -4.83 5.12 19.99
CA PRO A 141 -4.26 4.27 21.01
C PRO A 141 -3.86 2.91 20.42
N GLN A 142 -2.89 2.23 21.02
CA GLN A 142 -2.34 0.96 20.48
C GLN A 142 -3.41 -0.06 20.12
N LYS A 143 -4.48 -0.16 20.91
CA LYS A 143 -5.59 -1.09 20.68
C LYS A 143 -6.43 -0.82 19.43
N GLU A 144 -6.36 0.40 18.88
CA GLU A 144 -7.13 0.83 17.69
C GLU A 144 -6.25 0.99 16.44
N ARG A 145 -4.92 1.01 16.56
CA ARG A 145 -3.99 1.26 15.44
C ARG A 145 -4.17 0.29 14.27
N ALA A 146 -4.34 -1.01 14.56
CA ALA A 146 -4.54 -1.99 13.50
C ALA A 146 -5.89 -1.81 12.79
N MET A 147 -6.94 -1.36 13.51
CA MET A 147 -8.21 -1.01 12.90
C MET A 147 -8.06 0.21 11.99
N ALA A 148 -7.35 1.26 12.45
CA ALA A 148 -7.08 2.44 11.64
C ALA A 148 -6.25 2.08 10.38
N GLN A 149 -5.25 1.21 10.52
CA GLN A 149 -4.50 0.70 9.38
C GLN A 149 -5.37 -0.14 8.45
N GLY A 150 -6.32 -0.89 8.99
CA GLY A 150 -7.30 -1.66 8.22
C GLY A 150 -8.20 -0.78 7.35
N PHE A 151 -8.68 0.34 7.89
CA PHE A 151 -9.44 1.33 7.10
C PHE A 151 -8.59 1.94 5.98
N PHE A 152 -7.33 2.27 6.26
CA PHE A 152 -6.41 2.77 5.24
C PHE A 152 -6.22 1.76 4.09
N ASN A 153 -5.95 0.50 4.42
CA ASN A 153 -5.78 -0.56 3.42
C ASN A 153 -7.09 -0.88 2.67
N ALA A 154 -8.25 -0.82 3.36
CA ALA A 154 -9.55 -0.94 2.70
C ALA A 154 -9.78 0.19 1.68
N GLY A 155 -9.31 1.41 1.97
CA GLY A 155 -9.31 2.53 1.03
C GLY A 155 -8.56 2.20 -0.26
N ALA A 156 -7.41 1.54 -0.17
CA ALA A 156 -6.65 1.07 -1.34
C ALA A 156 -7.46 0.08 -2.19
N SER A 157 -8.13 -0.88 -1.55
CA SER A 157 -8.98 -1.86 -2.23
C SER A 157 -10.21 -1.21 -2.88
N ILE A 158 -10.87 -0.28 -2.19
CA ILE A 158 -11.98 0.51 -2.73
C ILE A 158 -11.52 1.33 -3.94
N GLY A 159 -10.36 1.98 -3.85
CA GLY A 159 -9.77 2.71 -4.97
C GLY A 159 -9.50 1.82 -6.18
N ALA A 160 -8.98 0.61 -5.97
CA ALA A 160 -8.74 -0.36 -7.04
C ALA A 160 -10.04 -0.82 -7.74
N ILE A 161 -11.15 -0.95 -6.99
CA ILE A 161 -12.47 -1.29 -7.54
C ILE A 161 -13.06 -0.12 -8.33
N LEU A 162 -12.97 1.10 -7.79
CA LEU A 162 -13.59 2.29 -8.39
C LEU A 162 -12.82 2.82 -9.60
N ALA A 163 -11.49 2.62 -9.64
CA ALA A 163 -10.65 3.20 -10.68
C ALA A 163 -11.10 2.85 -12.11
N PRO A 164 -11.30 1.58 -12.51
CA PRO A 164 -11.72 1.26 -13.87
C PRO A 164 -13.03 1.93 -14.25
N ILE A 165 -13.98 1.98 -13.33
CA ILE A 165 -15.34 2.52 -13.57
C ILE A 165 -15.27 4.03 -13.77
N LEU A 166 -14.64 4.75 -12.82
CA LEU A 166 -14.58 6.21 -12.87
C LEU A 166 -13.74 6.70 -14.04
N ILE A 167 -12.60 6.06 -14.30
CA ILE A 167 -11.72 6.40 -15.41
C ILE A 167 -12.44 6.20 -16.74
N ALA A 168 -13.17 5.08 -16.94
CA ALA A 168 -13.90 4.83 -18.17
C ALA A 168 -15.01 5.85 -18.41
N VAL A 169 -15.76 6.24 -17.37
CA VAL A 169 -16.84 7.25 -17.47
C VAL A 169 -16.26 8.62 -17.84
N ILE A 170 -15.19 9.05 -17.16
CA ILE A 170 -14.57 10.35 -17.45
C ILE A 170 -13.96 10.33 -18.86
N TYR A 171 -13.26 9.26 -19.23
CA TYR A 171 -12.66 9.10 -20.55
C TYR A 171 -13.71 9.20 -21.68
N ALA A 172 -14.84 8.52 -21.53
CA ALA A 172 -15.91 8.58 -22.52
C ALA A 172 -16.47 9.99 -22.71
N ALA A 173 -16.44 10.82 -21.67
CA ALA A 173 -16.95 12.18 -21.72
C ALA A 173 -15.93 13.19 -22.29
N VAL A 174 -14.65 13.07 -21.94
CA VAL A 174 -13.66 14.15 -22.18
C VAL A 174 -12.34 13.70 -22.82
N GLY A 175 -12.16 12.42 -23.10
CA GLY A 175 -10.93 11.83 -23.65
C GLY A 175 -9.79 11.72 -22.64
N TRP A 176 -8.68 11.07 -23.04
CA TRP A 176 -7.62 10.68 -22.11
C TRP A 176 -6.87 11.84 -21.46
N LYS A 177 -6.58 12.94 -22.21
CA LYS A 177 -5.86 14.11 -21.65
C LYS A 177 -6.63 14.75 -20.51
N TRP A 178 -7.91 14.99 -20.72
CA TRP A 178 -8.77 15.59 -19.71
C TRP A 178 -9.11 14.62 -18.57
N THR A 179 -9.03 13.31 -18.80
CA THR A 179 -9.13 12.30 -17.74
C THR A 179 -7.95 12.43 -16.75
N PHE A 180 -6.72 12.60 -17.25
CA PHE A 180 -5.57 12.88 -16.39
C PHE A 180 -5.71 14.21 -15.63
N VAL A 181 -6.26 15.24 -16.26
CA VAL A 181 -6.54 16.53 -15.59
C VAL A 181 -7.59 16.34 -14.49
N ALA A 182 -8.71 15.69 -14.78
CA ALA A 182 -9.81 15.50 -13.85
C ALA A 182 -9.40 14.69 -12.62
N ILE A 183 -8.59 13.64 -12.80
CA ILE A 183 -8.11 12.79 -11.72
C ILE A 183 -6.96 13.46 -10.98
N GLY A 184 -5.97 13.98 -11.68
CA GLY A 184 -4.78 14.61 -11.10
C GLY A 184 -5.09 15.83 -10.24
N VAL A 185 -6.19 16.55 -10.53
CA VAL A 185 -6.62 17.70 -9.71
C VAL A 185 -7.22 17.28 -8.36
N LEU A 186 -7.68 16.04 -8.22
CA LEU A 186 -8.28 15.55 -6.96
C LEU A 186 -7.28 15.57 -5.80
N ALA A 187 -6.02 15.27 -6.06
CA ALA A 187 -4.99 15.27 -5.03
C ALA A 187 -4.67 16.68 -4.48
N PRO A 188 -4.42 17.71 -5.30
CA PRO A 188 -4.34 19.09 -4.82
C PRO A 188 -5.62 19.58 -4.13
N LEU A 189 -6.80 19.24 -4.63
CA LEU A 189 -8.07 19.60 -3.98
C LEU A 189 -8.20 18.96 -2.61
N TRP A 190 -7.77 17.72 -2.44
CA TRP A 190 -7.77 17.04 -1.15
C TRP A 190 -6.86 17.73 -0.12
N VAL A 191 -5.82 18.41 -0.54
CA VAL A 191 -4.92 19.16 0.38
C VAL A 191 -5.68 20.22 1.16
N ILE A 192 -6.73 20.81 0.60
CA ILE A 192 -7.51 21.87 1.27
C ILE A 192 -8.16 21.35 2.57
N PRO A 193 -9.06 20.34 2.55
CA PRO A 193 -9.64 19.79 3.77
C PRO A 193 -8.59 19.18 4.69
N TRP A 194 -7.51 18.59 4.15
CA TRP A 194 -6.41 18.07 4.96
C TRP A 194 -5.76 19.14 5.82
N LEU A 195 -5.41 20.29 5.25
CA LEU A 195 -4.79 21.39 5.98
C LEU A 195 -5.74 22.05 6.98
N ILE A 196 -7.05 22.04 6.69
CA ILE A 196 -8.08 22.55 7.62
C ILE A 196 -8.25 21.63 8.81
N VAL A 197 -8.32 20.31 8.59
CA VAL A 197 -8.60 19.29 9.60
C VAL A 197 -7.36 18.93 10.40
N ASN A 198 -6.22 18.67 9.77
CA ASN A 198 -4.99 18.25 10.45
C ASN A 198 -4.09 19.44 10.82
N LYS A 199 -4.57 20.33 11.68
CA LYS A 199 -3.84 21.55 12.09
C LYS A 199 -2.61 21.25 12.93
N LYS A 200 -2.76 20.36 13.92
CA LYS A 200 -1.73 19.96 14.89
C LYS A 200 -1.97 18.51 15.29
N GLY A 201 -1.00 17.89 15.94
CA GLY A 201 -1.17 16.57 16.55
C GLY A 201 -2.19 16.55 17.70
N PRO A 202 -2.63 15.37 18.17
CA PRO A 202 -3.74 15.26 19.14
C PRO A 202 -3.49 15.99 20.44
N LYS A 203 -2.24 16.14 20.90
CA LYS A 203 -1.88 16.85 22.13
C LYS A 203 -2.28 18.34 22.12
N GLU A 204 -2.11 19.00 20.97
CA GLU A 204 -2.28 20.45 20.81
C GLU A 204 -3.41 20.81 19.84
N HIS A 205 -4.19 19.83 19.38
CA HIS A 205 -5.21 20.09 18.38
C HIS A 205 -6.35 20.96 18.93
N PRO A 206 -6.67 22.10 18.29
CA PRO A 206 -7.62 23.06 18.85
C PRO A 206 -9.07 22.55 18.91
N TRP A 207 -9.43 21.61 18.07
CA TRP A 207 -10.81 21.11 17.92
C TRP A 207 -11.07 19.78 18.64
N ILE A 208 -10.03 19.08 19.10
CA ILE A 208 -10.23 17.81 19.82
C ILE A 208 -10.90 18.05 21.18
N THR A 209 -11.79 17.14 21.59
CA THR A 209 -12.35 17.18 22.95
C THR A 209 -11.33 16.68 23.97
N ASP A 210 -11.34 17.21 25.18
CA ASP A 210 -10.37 16.84 26.22
C ASP A 210 -10.48 15.34 26.53
N LYS A 211 -11.71 14.80 26.60
CA LYS A 211 -11.97 13.38 26.80
C LYS A 211 -11.33 12.51 25.70
N GLU A 212 -11.39 12.93 24.43
CA GLU A 212 -10.77 12.19 23.32
C GLU A 212 -9.24 12.32 23.34
N ARG A 213 -8.73 13.51 23.68
CA ARG A 213 -7.29 13.74 23.86
C ARG A 213 -6.73 12.80 24.93
N ASP A 214 -7.34 12.77 26.11
CA ASP A 214 -6.91 11.94 27.23
C ASP A 214 -6.97 10.44 26.86
N TYR A 215 -8.03 10.03 26.16
CA TYR A 215 -8.18 8.67 25.66
C TYR A 215 -7.06 8.27 24.68
N ILE A 216 -6.67 9.17 23.78
CA ILE A 216 -5.57 8.92 22.84
C ILE A 216 -4.24 8.85 23.59
N ILE A 217 -3.97 9.83 24.47
CA ILE A 217 -2.69 9.95 25.17
C ILE A 217 -2.48 8.78 26.14
N SER A 218 -3.50 8.46 26.95
CA SER A 218 -3.43 7.34 27.92
C SER A 218 -3.29 5.96 27.25
N GLY A 219 -3.72 5.82 26.00
CA GLY A 219 -3.57 4.59 25.22
C GLY A 219 -2.30 4.52 24.39
N GLN A 220 -1.43 5.54 24.49
CA GLN A 220 -0.10 5.53 23.86
C GLN A 220 0.96 5.11 24.88
N PRO A 221 2.06 4.51 24.43
CA PRO A 221 3.17 4.20 25.32
C PRO A 221 3.78 5.48 25.89
N GLU A 222 4.22 5.41 27.14
CA GLU A 222 4.92 6.51 27.77
C GLU A 222 6.18 6.86 26.99
N CYS A 223 6.23 8.06 26.46
CA CYS A 223 7.39 8.60 25.77
C CYS A 223 8.05 9.63 26.68
N ASN A 224 9.28 9.40 27.12
CA ASN A 224 10.05 10.46 27.73
C ASN A 224 10.42 11.50 26.66
N VAL A 225 9.74 12.64 26.71
CA VAL A 225 9.78 13.71 25.69
C VAL A 225 11.18 14.34 25.52
N LYS A 226 12.16 14.00 26.38
CA LYS A 226 13.48 14.66 26.38
C LYS A 226 14.46 14.16 25.32
N SER A 227 14.20 13.07 24.58
CA SER A 227 15.14 12.50 23.60
C SER A 227 14.55 12.18 22.21
N ASP A 228 13.61 12.99 21.69
CA ASP A 228 12.97 12.72 20.39
C ASP A 228 13.87 13.08 19.18
N LYS A 229 15.13 12.64 19.22
CA LYS A 229 16.09 12.70 18.10
C LYS A 229 15.93 11.50 17.19
N GLY A 230 14.83 10.91 16.94
CA GLY A 230 14.61 9.78 16.01
C GLY A 230 15.89 8.95 15.66
N LEU A 231 15.75 7.67 15.48
CA LEU A 231 16.88 6.80 15.13
C LEU A 231 17.33 7.05 13.68
N SER A 232 18.63 7.00 13.44
CA SER A 232 19.19 6.98 12.07
C SER A 232 18.88 5.64 11.39
N TRP A 233 18.97 5.59 10.07
CA TRP A 233 18.79 4.31 9.33
C TRP A 233 19.81 3.25 9.79
N GLY A 234 21.07 3.61 10.02
CA GLY A 234 22.06 2.67 10.55
C GLY A 234 21.65 2.10 11.90
N GLN A 235 21.15 2.95 12.82
CA GLN A 235 20.64 2.50 14.11
C GLN A 235 19.37 1.63 13.99
N LEU A 236 18.45 1.93 13.04
CA LEU A 236 17.29 1.08 12.78
C LEU A 236 17.71 -0.28 12.23
N LEU A 237 18.66 -0.31 11.29
CA LEU A 237 19.18 -1.53 10.69
C LEU A 237 20.04 -2.37 11.65
N SER A 238 20.67 -1.76 12.67
CA SER A 238 21.36 -2.51 13.73
C SER A 238 20.42 -3.19 14.73
N LYS A 239 19.16 -2.77 14.77
CA LYS A 239 18.15 -3.33 15.69
C LYS A 239 17.46 -4.57 15.10
N ARG A 240 17.63 -5.72 15.78
CA ARG A 240 17.00 -6.98 15.37
C ARG A 240 15.48 -6.86 15.11
N LYS A 241 14.76 -6.12 15.96
CA LYS A 241 13.31 -5.93 15.84
C LYS A 241 12.87 -5.28 14.52
N SER A 242 13.69 -4.42 13.92
CA SER A 242 13.39 -3.76 12.65
C SER A 242 13.21 -4.75 11.50
N TYR A 243 13.94 -5.86 11.54
CA TYR A 243 13.86 -6.90 10.49
C TYR A 243 12.55 -7.65 10.48
N ALA A 244 11.79 -7.66 11.58
CA ALA A 244 10.42 -8.19 11.57
C ALA A 244 9.51 -7.43 10.59
N VAL A 245 9.71 -6.11 10.46
CA VAL A 245 8.97 -5.27 9.50
C VAL A 245 9.61 -5.35 8.10
N ILE A 246 10.93 -5.19 8.03
CA ILE A 246 11.67 -5.11 6.77
C ILE A 246 11.54 -6.43 5.99
N LEU A 247 11.92 -7.55 6.59
CA LEU A 247 11.87 -8.87 5.94
C LEU A 247 10.45 -9.44 5.92
N GLY A 248 9.64 -9.16 6.95
CA GLY A 248 8.23 -9.56 6.94
C GLY A 248 7.49 -9.01 5.72
N ARG A 249 7.71 -7.74 5.38
CA ARG A 249 7.14 -7.10 4.19
C ARG A 249 7.84 -7.50 2.89
N PHE A 250 9.17 -7.68 2.91
CA PHE A 250 9.92 -8.15 1.75
C PHE A 250 9.35 -9.45 1.17
N PHE A 251 8.99 -10.41 2.04
CA PHE A 251 8.43 -11.69 1.61
C PHE A 251 6.92 -11.66 1.39
N LEU A 252 6.16 -10.84 2.13
CA LEU A 252 4.70 -10.89 2.04
C LEU A 252 4.10 -9.97 0.97
N ASP A 253 4.61 -8.74 0.82
CA ASP A 253 4.05 -7.74 -0.10
C ASP A 253 4.07 -8.17 -1.59
N PRO A 254 5.04 -8.98 -2.09
CA PRO A 254 4.98 -9.51 -3.45
C PRO A 254 3.67 -10.18 -3.80
N ILE A 255 3.02 -10.86 -2.85
CA ILE A 255 1.73 -11.55 -3.08
C ILE A 255 0.66 -10.55 -3.55
N TRP A 256 0.57 -9.36 -2.95
CA TRP A 256 -0.35 -8.32 -3.39
C TRP A 256 -0.13 -7.94 -4.85
N TRP A 257 1.12 -7.68 -5.22
CA TRP A 257 1.48 -7.26 -6.57
C TRP A 257 1.34 -8.37 -7.60
N MET A 258 1.53 -9.63 -7.20
CA MET A 258 1.21 -10.78 -8.04
C MET A 258 -0.25 -10.73 -8.48
N PHE A 259 -1.18 -10.51 -7.56
CA PHE A 259 -2.60 -10.43 -7.88
C PHE A 259 -2.95 -9.16 -8.64
N VAL A 260 -2.47 -7.99 -8.22
CA VAL A 260 -2.76 -6.71 -8.91
C VAL A 260 -2.32 -6.73 -10.36
N THR A 261 -1.18 -7.36 -10.66
CA THR A 261 -0.58 -7.32 -12.01
C THR A 261 -1.00 -8.51 -12.86
N TRP A 262 -1.04 -9.72 -12.30
CA TRP A 262 -1.15 -10.95 -13.08
C TRP A 262 -2.53 -11.61 -13.04
N LEU A 263 -3.42 -11.18 -12.15
CA LEU A 263 -4.76 -11.74 -12.04
C LEU A 263 -5.56 -11.70 -13.37
N PRO A 264 -5.61 -10.57 -14.10
CA PRO A 264 -6.33 -10.54 -15.39
C PRO A 264 -5.72 -11.51 -16.42
N ILE A 265 -4.38 -11.58 -16.46
CA ILE A 265 -3.64 -12.44 -17.39
C ILE A 265 -3.91 -13.92 -17.08
N TYR A 266 -3.85 -14.27 -15.79
CA TYR A 266 -4.15 -15.64 -15.34
C TYR A 266 -5.56 -16.09 -15.72
N LEU A 267 -6.57 -15.26 -15.43
CA LEU A 267 -7.97 -15.58 -15.74
C LEU A 267 -8.22 -15.68 -17.24
N GLY A 268 -7.58 -14.81 -18.03
CA GLY A 268 -7.65 -14.85 -19.48
C GLY A 268 -6.98 -16.09 -20.08
N GLN A 269 -5.76 -16.40 -19.67
CA GLN A 269 -4.99 -17.54 -20.23
C GLN A 269 -5.52 -18.89 -19.77
N LYS A 270 -5.76 -19.06 -18.47
CA LYS A 270 -6.17 -20.37 -17.92
C LYS A 270 -7.63 -20.72 -18.19
N TYR A 271 -8.53 -19.73 -18.13
CA TYR A 271 -9.98 -19.99 -18.24
C TYR A 271 -10.62 -19.39 -19.48
N GLY A 272 -9.83 -18.74 -20.36
CA GLY A 272 -10.35 -18.14 -21.59
C GLY A 272 -11.34 -16.98 -21.36
N MET A 273 -11.26 -16.33 -20.18
CA MET A 273 -12.16 -15.22 -19.87
C MET A 273 -11.92 -14.03 -20.79
N ASP A 274 -12.96 -13.57 -21.46
CA ASP A 274 -12.93 -12.34 -22.24
C ASP A 274 -12.94 -11.06 -21.36
N ILE A 275 -12.70 -9.91 -21.99
CA ILE A 275 -12.63 -8.61 -21.29
C ILE A 275 -13.92 -8.30 -20.51
N LYS A 276 -15.09 -8.69 -21.03
CA LYS A 276 -16.38 -8.49 -20.37
C LYS A 276 -16.50 -9.35 -19.10
N GLN A 277 -16.13 -10.61 -19.20
CA GLN A 277 -16.12 -11.55 -18.08
C GLN A 277 -15.13 -11.12 -17.02
N LEU A 278 -13.90 -10.69 -17.42
CA LEU A 278 -12.90 -10.14 -16.51
C LEU A 278 -13.46 -8.92 -15.77
N ALA A 279 -14.03 -7.95 -16.48
CA ALA A 279 -14.57 -6.73 -15.88
C ALA A 279 -15.69 -7.01 -14.87
N SER A 280 -16.49 -8.06 -15.08
CA SER A 280 -17.59 -8.43 -14.19
C SER A 280 -17.14 -9.18 -12.93
N HIS A 281 -15.93 -9.71 -12.85
CA HIS A 281 -15.49 -10.57 -11.74
C HIS A 281 -14.22 -10.09 -11.03
N ILE A 282 -13.37 -9.29 -11.67
CA ILE A 282 -12.05 -8.92 -11.14
C ILE A 282 -12.10 -8.08 -9.84
N TRP A 283 -13.24 -7.47 -9.55
CA TRP A 283 -13.46 -6.70 -8.33
C TRP A 283 -13.66 -7.57 -7.08
N ILE A 284 -14.12 -8.83 -7.24
CA ILE A 284 -14.46 -9.76 -6.14
C ILE A 284 -13.25 -9.99 -5.21
N PRO A 285 -12.04 -10.32 -5.70
CA PRO A 285 -10.85 -10.42 -4.87
C PRO A 285 -10.55 -9.17 -4.04
N TYR A 286 -10.78 -7.97 -4.56
CA TYR A 286 -10.52 -6.73 -3.84
C TYR A 286 -11.56 -6.45 -2.74
N VAL A 287 -12.79 -6.95 -2.86
CA VAL A 287 -13.75 -6.98 -1.74
C VAL A 287 -13.23 -7.86 -0.62
N GLY A 288 -12.71 -9.05 -0.95
CA GLY A 288 -12.03 -9.91 0.01
C GLY A 288 -10.88 -9.18 0.72
N ALA A 289 -10.06 -8.46 -0.02
CA ALA A 289 -8.98 -7.62 0.52
C ALA A 289 -9.49 -6.57 1.51
N ALA A 290 -10.53 -5.80 1.16
CA ALA A 290 -11.11 -4.78 2.03
C ALA A 290 -11.64 -5.39 3.33
N LEU A 291 -12.40 -6.48 3.23
CA LEU A 291 -12.92 -7.19 4.39
C LEU A 291 -11.82 -7.77 5.27
N GLY A 292 -10.77 -8.35 4.67
CA GLY A 292 -9.62 -8.91 5.37
C GLY A 292 -8.85 -7.86 6.16
N SER A 293 -8.66 -6.67 5.61
CA SER A 293 -7.96 -5.58 6.29
C SER A 293 -8.72 -5.10 7.53
N LEU A 294 -10.04 -4.94 7.43
CA LEU A 294 -10.90 -4.56 8.56
C LEU A 294 -10.96 -5.68 9.62
N ALA A 295 -11.16 -6.92 9.19
CA ALA A 295 -11.22 -8.08 10.09
C ALA A 295 -9.90 -8.28 10.85
N GLY A 296 -8.74 -8.16 10.18
CA GLY A 296 -7.42 -8.27 10.80
C GLY A 296 -7.16 -7.18 11.84
N GLY A 297 -7.57 -5.95 11.54
CA GLY A 297 -7.49 -4.82 12.46
C GLY A 297 -8.39 -5.01 13.68
N TRP A 298 -9.63 -5.43 13.45
CA TRP A 298 -10.62 -5.70 14.50
C TRP A 298 -10.17 -6.84 15.42
N MET A 299 -9.70 -7.96 14.84
CA MET A 299 -9.26 -9.14 15.60
C MET A 299 -8.11 -8.80 16.55
N SER A 300 -7.11 -8.10 16.09
CA SER A 300 -5.99 -7.66 16.92
C SER A 300 -6.46 -6.74 18.07
N GLY A 301 -7.34 -5.79 17.79
CA GLY A 301 -7.96 -4.94 18.80
C GLY A 301 -8.85 -5.72 19.78
N PHE A 302 -9.55 -6.75 19.32
CA PHE A 302 -10.36 -7.64 20.16
C PHE A 302 -9.50 -8.36 21.19
N PHE A 303 -8.37 -8.94 20.80
CA PHE A 303 -7.46 -9.61 21.75
C PHE A 303 -6.93 -8.63 22.80
N MET A 304 -6.58 -7.40 22.42
CA MET A 304 -6.13 -6.39 23.38
C MET A 304 -7.26 -5.97 24.35
N ARG A 305 -8.51 -5.85 23.89
CA ARG A 305 -9.67 -5.59 24.75
C ARG A 305 -9.93 -6.73 25.72
N LYS A 306 -9.54 -7.95 25.39
CA LYS A 306 -9.57 -9.14 26.26
C LYS A 306 -8.36 -9.23 27.20
N GLY A 307 -7.56 -8.16 27.33
CA GLY A 307 -6.41 -8.10 28.25
C GLY A 307 -5.14 -8.80 27.73
N LYS A 308 -5.09 -9.21 26.47
CA LYS A 308 -3.87 -9.79 25.88
C LYS A 308 -2.85 -8.70 25.56
N SER A 309 -1.55 -9.03 25.65
CA SER A 309 -0.48 -8.10 25.31
C SER A 309 -0.53 -7.70 23.84
N VAL A 310 0.05 -6.54 23.49
CA VAL A 310 0.17 -6.06 22.11
C VAL A 310 0.88 -7.11 21.25
N GLY A 311 2.00 -7.64 21.75
CA GLY A 311 2.79 -8.65 21.04
C GLY A 311 2.02 -9.91 20.73
N PHE A 312 1.26 -10.45 21.70
CA PHE A 312 0.38 -11.59 21.46
C PHE A 312 -0.69 -11.25 20.41
N SER A 313 -1.37 -10.12 20.58
CA SER A 313 -2.50 -9.74 19.72
C SER A 313 -2.09 -9.55 18.25
N ARG A 314 -0.92 -8.94 18.01
CA ARG A 314 -0.38 -8.79 16.63
C ARG A 314 0.02 -10.13 16.05
N LYS A 315 0.81 -10.94 16.79
CA LYS A 315 1.28 -12.25 16.31
C LYS A 315 0.14 -13.22 16.08
N ALA A 316 -0.85 -13.27 16.96
CA ALA A 316 -2.04 -14.11 16.79
C ALA A 316 -2.84 -13.71 15.54
N ALA A 317 -3.07 -12.41 15.33
CA ALA A 317 -3.76 -11.94 14.13
C ALA A 317 -2.95 -12.26 12.86
N ILE A 318 -1.64 -12.03 12.85
CA ILE A 318 -0.75 -12.38 11.72
C ILE A 318 -0.86 -13.88 11.40
N LEU A 319 -0.81 -14.73 12.42
CA LEU A 319 -0.88 -16.17 12.24
C LEU A 319 -2.25 -16.63 11.70
N ILE A 320 -3.37 -16.08 12.23
CA ILE A 320 -4.72 -16.37 11.74
C ILE A 320 -4.85 -15.99 10.26
N GLY A 321 -4.43 -14.79 9.87
CA GLY A 321 -4.48 -14.37 8.47
C GLY A 321 -3.64 -15.27 7.57
N ALA A 322 -2.43 -15.60 7.99
CA ALA A 322 -1.52 -16.48 7.25
C ALA A 322 -2.04 -17.92 7.14
N SER A 323 -2.75 -18.43 8.16
CA SER A 323 -3.38 -19.76 8.12
C SER A 323 -4.57 -19.84 7.16
N ILE A 324 -5.15 -18.70 6.79
CA ILE A 324 -6.14 -18.61 5.72
C ILE A 324 -5.41 -18.45 4.37
N LEU A 325 -4.42 -17.58 4.29
CA LEU A 325 -3.70 -17.24 3.07
C LEU A 325 -2.97 -18.43 2.45
N LEU A 326 -2.16 -19.13 3.25
CA LEU A 326 -1.27 -20.18 2.77
C LEU A 326 -2.03 -21.35 2.12
N PRO A 327 -3.02 -22.01 2.77
CA PRO A 327 -3.75 -23.11 2.13
C PRO A 327 -4.57 -22.64 0.91
N SER A 328 -5.09 -21.41 0.92
CA SER A 328 -5.84 -20.87 -0.22
C SER A 328 -4.94 -20.66 -1.43
N LEU A 329 -3.67 -20.20 -1.25
CA LEU A 329 -2.69 -20.11 -2.33
C LEU A 329 -2.32 -21.48 -2.92
N VAL A 330 -2.22 -22.49 -2.08
CA VAL A 330 -1.98 -23.87 -2.57
C VAL A 330 -3.21 -24.40 -3.28
N PHE A 331 -4.39 -24.21 -2.72
CA PHE A 331 -5.65 -24.73 -3.27
C PHE A 331 -5.97 -24.14 -4.65
N VAL A 332 -5.82 -22.83 -4.84
CA VAL A 332 -6.16 -22.16 -6.12
C VAL A 332 -5.30 -22.68 -7.29
N ALA A 333 -4.11 -23.20 -7.02
CA ALA A 333 -3.23 -23.75 -8.05
C ALA A 333 -3.84 -24.95 -8.80
N PHE A 334 -4.78 -25.66 -8.15
CA PHE A 334 -5.41 -26.87 -8.67
C PHE A 334 -6.88 -26.66 -9.09
N VAL A 335 -7.42 -25.46 -8.91
CA VAL A 335 -8.82 -25.14 -9.27
C VAL A 335 -8.98 -25.10 -10.78
N GLN A 336 -10.04 -25.72 -11.28
CA GLN A 336 -10.38 -25.76 -12.71
C GLN A 336 -11.59 -24.86 -13.05
N ASP A 337 -12.48 -24.62 -12.11
CA ASP A 337 -13.63 -23.75 -12.30
C ASP A 337 -13.25 -22.27 -12.10
N PRO A 338 -13.54 -21.38 -13.06
CA PRO A 338 -13.15 -19.97 -12.97
C PRO A 338 -13.83 -19.22 -11.83
N MET A 339 -15.09 -19.54 -11.48
CA MET A 339 -15.82 -18.86 -10.41
C MET A 339 -15.30 -19.29 -9.04
N VAL A 340 -14.95 -20.56 -8.91
CA VAL A 340 -14.28 -21.07 -7.70
C VAL A 340 -12.89 -20.40 -7.57
N ALA A 341 -12.15 -20.27 -8.66
CA ALA A 341 -10.84 -19.60 -8.64
C ALA A 341 -10.95 -18.13 -8.16
N VAL A 342 -11.86 -17.35 -8.72
CA VAL A 342 -12.11 -15.95 -8.33
C VAL A 342 -12.53 -15.86 -6.86
N SER A 343 -13.37 -16.78 -6.39
CA SER A 343 -13.81 -16.84 -4.98
C SER A 343 -12.66 -17.15 -4.04
N VAL A 344 -11.82 -18.13 -4.39
CA VAL A 344 -10.61 -18.47 -3.61
C VAL A 344 -9.62 -17.31 -3.60
N MET A 345 -9.49 -16.57 -4.71
CA MET A 345 -8.65 -15.37 -4.75
C MET A 345 -9.15 -14.27 -3.81
N ALA A 346 -10.47 -14.14 -3.62
CA ALA A 346 -11.02 -13.24 -2.60
C ALA A 346 -10.59 -13.69 -1.19
N ILE A 347 -10.55 -15.00 -0.91
CA ILE A 347 -10.06 -15.54 0.36
C ILE A 347 -8.54 -15.35 0.51
N ILE A 348 -7.77 -15.49 -0.56
CA ILE A 348 -6.33 -15.22 -0.58
C ILE A 348 -6.08 -13.75 -0.22
N LEU A 349 -6.73 -12.81 -0.89
CA LEU A 349 -6.54 -11.39 -0.62
C LEU A 349 -7.12 -10.97 0.75
N PHE A 350 -8.17 -11.65 1.23
CA PHE A 350 -8.64 -11.50 2.61
C PHE A 350 -7.53 -11.89 3.60
N GLY A 351 -6.97 -13.10 3.50
CA GLY A 351 -5.90 -13.58 4.38
C GLY A 351 -4.63 -12.73 4.29
N TYR A 352 -4.25 -12.30 3.08
CA TYR A 352 -3.14 -11.39 2.86
C TYR A 352 -3.34 -10.06 3.61
N GLN A 353 -4.45 -9.38 3.39
CA GLN A 353 -4.73 -8.09 4.02
C GLN A 353 -4.91 -8.20 5.53
N PHE A 354 -5.49 -9.30 5.99
CA PHE A 354 -5.59 -9.60 7.42
C PHE A 354 -4.20 -9.66 8.08
N THR A 355 -3.24 -10.31 7.41
CA THR A 355 -1.86 -10.50 7.87
C THR A 355 -1.05 -9.21 7.77
N ILE A 356 -0.97 -8.61 6.57
CA ILE A 356 -0.10 -7.47 6.28
C ILE A 356 -0.50 -6.23 7.10
N ASN A 357 -1.80 -6.04 7.33
CA ASN A 357 -2.32 -4.97 8.15
C ASN A 357 -1.68 -4.93 9.55
N ASN A 358 -1.52 -6.09 10.17
CA ASN A 358 -0.89 -6.22 11.48
C ASN A 358 0.64 -6.05 11.42
N ILE A 359 1.31 -6.48 10.34
CA ILE A 359 2.75 -6.23 10.14
C ILE A 359 3.01 -4.72 9.95
N GLN A 360 2.16 -4.02 9.20
CA GLN A 360 2.28 -2.59 8.97
C GLN A 360 2.08 -1.74 10.23
N THR A 361 1.45 -2.25 11.28
CA THR A 361 1.32 -1.54 12.56
C THR A 361 2.54 -1.69 13.47
N LEU A 362 3.39 -2.69 13.24
CA LEU A 362 4.55 -2.98 14.09
C LEU A 362 5.52 -1.79 14.29
N PRO A 363 5.81 -0.95 13.27
CA PRO A 363 6.65 0.22 13.49
C PRO A 363 6.15 1.12 14.62
N GLY A 364 4.84 1.37 14.68
CA GLY A 364 4.23 2.19 15.74
C GLY A 364 4.12 1.47 17.08
N ASP A 365 4.19 0.14 17.10
CA ASP A 365 4.14 -0.64 18.34
C ASP A 365 5.54 -0.92 18.92
N MET A 366 6.60 -0.83 18.10
CA MET A 366 8.00 -1.07 18.51
C MET A 366 8.78 0.21 18.76
N TYR A 367 8.46 1.29 18.08
CA TYR A 367 9.20 2.56 18.13
C TYR A 367 8.24 3.74 18.37
N THR A 368 8.81 4.86 18.84
CA THR A 368 8.06 6.10 19.10
C THR A 368 8.56 7.25 18.23
N GLY A 369 7.76 8.31 18.12
CA GLY A 369 8.15 9.61 17.60
C GLY A 369 8.69 9.58 16.17
N LYS A 370 9.93 10.05 16.01
CA LYS A 370 10.60 10.27 14.72
C LYS A 370 11.28 9.03 14.11
N SER A 371 10.94 7.82 14.57
CA SER A 371 11.48 6.56 14.02
C SER A 371 10.43 5.70 13.33
N ILE A 372 9.15 6.00 13.55
CA ILE A 372 8.02 5.19 13.04
C ILE A 372 7.95 5.25 11.52
N GLY A 373 7.96 6.46 10.96
CA GLY A 373 7.91 6.67 9.52
C GLY A 373 9.14 6.11 8.81
N SER A 374 10.32 6.30 9.43
CA SER A 374 11.59 5.77 8.89
C SER A 374 11.58 4.25 8.78
N LEU A 375 11.12 3.52 9.82
CA LEU A 375 11.02 2.06 9.75
C LEU A 375 9.93 1.60 8.79
N ALA A 376 8.77 2.27 8.78
CA ALA A 376 7.70 1.96 7.83
C ALA A 376 8.16 2.17 6.37
N GLY A 377 8.96 3.22 6.11
CA GLY A 377 9.56 3.50 4.81
C GLY A 377 10.60 2.46 4.39
N LEU A 378 11.49 2.04 5.30
CA LEU A 378 12.43 0.95 5.04
C LEU A 378 11.71 -0.36 4.74
N GLY A 379 10.65 -0.68 5.48
CA GLY A 379 9.81 -1.84 5.20
C GLY A 379 9.11 -1.75 3.84
N GLY A 380 8.66 -0.55 3.44
CA GLY A 380 8.07 -0.32 2.12
C GLY A 380 9.07 -0.44 0.97
N ALA A 381 10.29 0.06 1.14
CA ALA A 381 11.37 -0.11 0.16
C ALA A 381 11.75 -1.60 0.00
N ALA A 382 11.87 -2.32 1.11
CA ALA A 382 12.11 -3.76 1.11
C ALA A 382 10.97 -4.53 0.42
N ALA A 383 9.73 -4.16 0.69
CA ALA A 383 8.54 -4.71 0.02
C ALA A 383 8.59 -4.52 -1.50
N THR A 384 8.97 -3.33 -1.96
CA THR A 384 9.12 -3.03 -3.39
C THR A 384 10.25 -3.85 -4.02
N LEU A 385 11.38 -3.99 -3.32
CA LEU A 385 12.49 -4.83 -3.77
C LEU A 385 12.08 -6.30 -3.89
N GLY A 386 11.41 -6.85 -2.87
CA GLY A 386 10.87 -8.21 -2.91
C GLY A 386 9.89 -8.41 -4.07
N THR A 387 9.05 -7.41 -4.34
CA THR A 387 8.12 -7.42 -5.47
C THR A 387 8.85 -7.44 -6.81
N ILE A 388 9.83 -6.57 -7.01
CA ILE A 388 10.62 -6.52 -8.27
C ILE A 388 11.30 -7.87 -8.50
N LEU A 389 11.98 -8.41 -7.48
CA LEU A 389 12.64 -9.70 -7.58
C LEU A 389 11.65 -10.83 -7.91
N SER A 390 10.51 -10.89 -7.24
CA SER A 390 9.48 -11.90 -7.52
C SER A 390 8.94 -11.78 -8.94
N MET A 391 8.69 -10.57 -9.43
CA MET A 391 8.19 -10.32 -10.79
C MET A 391 9.18 -10.77 -11.89
N LEU A 392 10.48 -10.77 -11.63
CA LEU A 392 11.48 -11.26 -12.59
C LEU A 392 11.35 -12.77 -12.84
N PHE A 393 10.91 -13.53 -11.84
CA PHE A 393 10.75 -14.99 -11.95
C PHE A 393 9.40 -15.41 -12.53
N ILE A 394 8.36 -14.58 -12.45
CA ILE A 394 7.00 -14.96 -12.86
C ILE A 394 6.91 -15.45 -14.32
N PRO A 395 7.50 -14.77 -15.33
CA PRO A 395 7.43 -15.26 -16.71
C PRO A 395 8.06 -16.65 -16.90
N MET A 396 9.10 -16.95 -16.12
CA MET A 396 9.75 -18.28 -16.15
C MET A 396 8.87 -19.35 -15.49
N LEU A 397 8.15 -18.97 -14.42
CA LEU A 397 7.28 -19.86 -13.65
C LEU A 397 5.94 -20.14 -14.34
N THR A 398 5.53 -19.27 -15.27
CA THR A 398 4.26 -19.39 -16.00
C THR A 398 4.46 -19.83 -17.46
N ALA A 399 5.68 -20.28 -17.83
CA ALA A 399 5.97 -20.80 -19.15
C ALA A 399 5.10 -22.03 -19.47
N GLY A 400 4.55 -22.09 -20.70
CA GLY A 400 3.67 -23.18 -21.14
C GLY A 400 2.29 -23.18 -20.47
N ASP A 401 1.80 -22.01 -20.07
CA ASP A 401 0.47 -21.79 -19.42
C ASP A 401 0.28 -22.57 -18.10
N ASN A 402 1.37 -23.02 -17.48
CA ASN A 402 1.34 -23.66 -16.19
C ASN A 402 1.44 -22.63 -15.05
N TRP A 403 0.32 -22.25 -14.47
CA TRP A 403 0.23 -21.29 -13.36
C TRP A 403 0.47 -21.88 -11.97
N THR A 404 0.61 -23.20 -11.85
CA THR A 404 0.86 -23.86 -10.55
C THR A 404 2.12 -23.33 -9.86
N PRO A 405 3.29 -23.20 -10.52
CA PRO A 405 4.50 -22.69 -9.87
C PRO A 405 4.37 -21.24 -9.37
N PHE A 406 3.57 -20.41 -10.05
CA PHE A 406 3.26 -19.04 -9.62
C PHE A 406 2.60 -19.01 -8.24
N PHE A 407 1.55 -19.82 -8.01
CA PHE A 407 0.86 -19.88 -6.74
C PHE A 407 1.69 -20.55 -5.66
N ILE A 408 2.47 -21.58 -5.99
CA ILE A 408 3.39 -22.24 -5.05
C ILE A 408 4.52 -21.29 -4.62
N MET A 409 5.05 -20.47 -5.53
CA MET A 409 5.98 -19.40 -5.15
C MET A 409 5.33 -18.44 -4.15
N GLY A 410 4.12 -17.94 -4.43
CA GLY A 410 3.37 -17.09 -3.49
C GLY A 410 3.17 -17.78 -2.14
N ALA A 411 2.79 -19.06 -2.14
CA ALA A 411 2.62 -19.86 -0.92
C ALA A 411 3.93 -19.98 -0.12
N SER A 412 5.09 -20.16 -0.78
CA SER A 412 6.38 -20.27 -0.10
C SER A 412 6.84 -18.98 0.58
N LEU A 413 6.41 -17.82 0.09
CA LEU A 413 6.74 -16.52 0.67
C LEU A 413 6.05 -16.29 2.03
N VAL A 414 4.88 -16.90 2.27
CA VAL A 414 4.13 -16.74 3.52
C VAL A 414 4.90 -17.25 4.74
N PRO A 415 5.37 -18.52 4.79
CA PRO A 415 6.13 -19.00 5.92
C PRO A 415 7.45 -18.25 6.11
N LEU A 416 8.12 -17.81 5.04
CA LEU A 416 9.33 -16.99 5.14
C LEU A 416 9.04 -15.66 5.85
N SER A 417 7.94 -14.98 5.49
CA SER A 417 7.50 -13.77 6.18
C SER A 417 7.20 -14.04 7.66
N LEU A 418 6.46 -15.12 7.96
CA LEU A 418 6.15 -15.49 9.35
C LEU A 418 7.41 -15.75 10.17
N ILE A 419 8.34 -16.56 9.63
CA ILE A 419 9.62 -16.84 10.29
C ILE A 419 10.33 -15.53 10.62
N CYS A 420 10.41 -14.60 9.69
CA CYS A 420 11.05 -13.30 9.93
C CYS A 420 10.33 -12.49 11.01
N VAL A 421 9.00 -12.41 10.96
CA VAL A 421 8.21 -11.66 11.96
C VAL A 421 8.35 -12.27 13.35
N PHE A 422 8.30 -13.60 13.49
CA PHE A 422 8.37 -14.25 14.79
C PHE A 422 9.81 -14.31 15.34
N LEU A 423 10.79 -14.60 14.49
CA LEU A 423 12.19 -14.70 14.87
C LEU A 423 12.76 -13.33 15.28
N PHE A 424 12.53 -12.29 14.47
CA PHE A 424 13.10 -10.96 14.72
C PHE A 424 12.23 -10.09 15.62
N GLY A 425 10.89 -10.24 15.58
CA GLY A 425 9.95 -9.41 16.34
C GLY A 425 10.06 -9.57 17.86
N GLY A 426 10.52 -10.72 18.36
CA GLY A 426 10.71 -10.96 19.80
C GLY A 426 9.49 -10.57 20.64
N LYS A 427 9.69 -9.85 21.72
CA LYS A 427 8.63 -9.14 22.45
C LYS A 427 8.33 -7.83 21.68
N ILE A 428 7.08 -7.68 21.20
CA ILE A 428 6.61 -6.46 20.55
C ILE A 428 6.24 -5.49 21.68
N GLU A 429 7.22 -4.77 22.16
CA GLU A 429 7.11 -3.74 23.20
C GLU A 429 8.01 -2.58 22.78
N HIS A 430 7.67 -1.37 23.24
CA HIS A 430 8.51 -0.20 22.99
C HIS A 430 9.93 -0.43 23.54
N ASP A 431 10.92 -0.05 22.75
CA ASP A 431 12.32 -0.15 23.12
C ASP A 431 12.65 0.97 24.12
N ALA A 432 12.39 0.73 25.40
CA ALA A 432 12.75 1.63 26.50
C ALA A 432 14.28 1.87 26.58
N LEU A 433 15.08 1.07 25.85
CA LEU A 433 16.53 1.14 25.80
C LEU A 433 17.10 2.28 24.94
N VAL A 434 16.27 3.04 24.22
CA VAL A 434 16.75 4.26 23.54
C VAL A 434 17.13 5.34 24.55
N GLU A 435 16.70 5.23 25.80
CA GLU A 435 16.96 6.23 26.86
C GLU A 435 18.31 6.09 27.54
N ASN A 436 18.92 4.91 27.57
CA ASN A 436 20.16 4.68 28.33
C ASN A 436 21.43 4.85 27.51
N ASN A 437 21.41 4.82 26.18
CA ASN A 437 22.62 4.97 25.36
C ASN A 437 22.99 6.43 25.01
N THR A 438 22.28 7.43 25.55
CA THR A 438 22.71 8.85 25.48
C THR A 438 23.34 9.35 26.75
N LYS A 439 23.66 8.45 27.70
CA LYS A 439 24.36 8.77 28.94
C LYS A 439 25.80 8.19 29.02
N GLN A 440 26.36 7.77 27.87
CA GLN A 440 27.80 7.50 27.76
C GLN A 440 28.45 8.37 26.70
#